data_3f7e658a4d059c8c7a8b39490584578f
#
_entry.id   3f7e658a4d059c8c7a8b39490584578f
#
_cell.length_a   1.000
_cell.length_b   1.000
_cell.length_c   1.000
_cell.angle_alpha   90.00
_cell.angle_beta   90.00
_cell.angle_gamma   90.00
#
_symmetry.space_group_name_H-M   'P 1'
#
loop_
_entity.id
_entity.type
_entity.pdbx_description
1 polymer ?
#
loop_
_entity_poly.entity_id
_entity_poly.type
_entity_poly.pdbx_seq_one_letter_code
_entity_poly.pdbx_strand_id
1 'polypeptide(L)'
;MINKKRVLDEFFALVSIRCSTLDEREMGNLLTARLRELGAAEIHEDNAGEILGGNCGNIVANFKGSVSGVPTVMLTAHMDCVEPCAGIRPQLVDGVIRSDGTTILGADDKAGVVAILETLRCLREQHIPHGDLQIVFTVAEEGGVNGSQNIDQSLLQADVGFTLDTHGHPGMAAFKAPGKNQIEVAVRGKASHAGVDPDAGRNAIIAAGKILAAMPQGRIDEETTCNAGRITGGTATNVVAEFCTINFESRSRDKAKLDALTARMVEIAERTAKEANCTATVTVKKDYDPYELPQDALAIRYLHRAAGALGFPVILEEEGGGSDANFFNAYGIPTTVLGVGMTDCHTKEESLLEEDLYNAAELALEIVRQAALKS
;
A
#
# COMPACT_ATOMS: atom_id res chain seq x y z
N MET A 1 22.53 -14.97 -11.81
CA MET A 1 22.07 -13.90 -12.75
C MET A 1 20.63 -14.20 -13.13
N ILE A 2 19.79 -13.18 -13.16
CA ILE A 2 18.38 -13.27 -13.58
C ILE A 2 18.28 -13.51 -15.10
N ASN A 3 17.11 -13.95 -15.56
CA ASN A 3 16.81 -14.05 -16.98
C ASN A 3 15.96 -12.84 -17.41
N LYS A 4 16.62 -11.78 -17.90
CA LYS A 4 15.99 -10.52 -18.31
C LYS A 4 14.80 -10.73 -19.27
N LYS A 5 14.93 -11.61 -20.27
CA LYS A 5 13.82 -11.88 -21.18
C LYS A 5 12.61 -12.48 -20.48
N ARG A 6 12.81 -13.42 -19.59
CA ARG A 6 11.72 -14.05 -18.82
C ARG A 6 11.04 -13.04 -17.88
N VAL A 7 11.82 -12.17 -17.22
CA VAL A 7 11.30 -11.09 -16.38
C VAL A 7 10.36 -10.19 -17.18
N LEU A 8 10.79 -9.72 -18.35
CA LEU A 8 9.99 -8.86 -19.20
C LEU A 8 8.73 -9.58 -19.75
N ASP A 9 8.89 -10.79 -20.25
CA ASP A 9 7.77 -11.57 -20.78
C ASP A 9 6.71 -11.85 -19.70
N GLU A 10 7.13 -12.17 -18.48
CA GLU A 10 6.21 -12.40 -17.35
C GLU A 10 5.55 -11.11 -16.86
N PHE A 11 6.29 -10.01 -16.79
CA PHE A 11 5.70 -8.72 -16.48
C PHE A 11 4.57 -8.37 -17.45
N PHE A 12 4.82 -8.51 -18.77
CA PHE A 12 3.81 -8.26 -19.80
C PHE A 12 2.60 -9.19 -19.65
N ALA A 13 2.83 -10.44 -19.30
CA ALA A 13 1.75 -11.40 -19.08
C ALA A 13 0.91 -11.04 -17.86
N LEU A 14 1.54 -10.66 -16.73
CA LEU A 14 0.84 -10.34 -15.49
C LEU A 14 0.04 -9.04 -15.58
N VAL A 15 0.59 -7.97 -16.14
CA VAL A 15 -0.15 -6.71 -16.30
C VAL A 15 -1.34 -6.83 -17.25
N SER A 16 -1.33 -7.81 -18.15
CA SER A 16 -2.45 -8.05 -19.07
C SER A 16 -3.66 -8.73 -18.41
N ILE A 17 -3.50 -9.25 -17.18
CA ILE A 17 -4.58 -9.84 -16.40
C ILE A 17 -5.28 -8.72 -15.64
N ARG A 18 -6.61 -8.57 -15.83
CA ARG A 18 -7.38 -7.64 -15.02
C ARG A 18 -7.35 -8.08 -13.55
N CYS A 19 -6.96 -7.19 -12.68
CA CYS A 19 -6.80 -7.48 -11.26
C CYS A 19 -7.10 -6.20 -10.45
N SER A 20 -8.36 -5.75 -10.47
CA SER A 20 -8.76 -4.60 -9.65
C SER A 20 -8.97 -5.00 -8.20
N THR A 21 -8.87 -4.03 -7.29
CA THR A 21 -9.13 -4.21 -5.86
C THR A 21 -10.44 -4.97 -5.62
N LEU A 22 -10.40 -6.04 -4.83
CA LEU A 22 -11.46 -7.00 -4.51
C LEU A 22 -11.86 -7.95 -5.66
N ASP A 23 -11.15 -7.91 -6.81
CA ASP A 23 -11.38 -8.80 -7.96
C ASP A 23 -10.05 -9.44 -8.43
N GLU A 24 -9.31 -10.06 -7.49
CA GLU A 24 -7.96 -10.58 -7.68
C GLU A 24 -7.91 -12.08 -7.98
N ARG A 25 -9.05 -12.77 -8.07
CA ARG A 25 -9.13 -14.25 -8.17
C ARG A 25 -8.29 -14.83 -9.30
N GLU A 26 -8.31 -14.23 -10.50
CA GLU A 26 -7.55 -14.75 -11.64
C GLU A 26 -6.03 -14.69 -11.36
N MET A 27 -5.56 -13.56 -10.84
CA MET A 27 -4.17 -13.37 -10.43
C MET A 27 -3.80 -14.33 -9.30
N GLY A 28 -4.61 -14.44 -8.26
CA GLY A 28 -4.37 -15.33 -7.13
C GLY A 28 -4.24 -16.79 -7.54
N ASN A 29 -5.08 -17.26 -8.46
CA ASN A 29 -4.99 -18.62 -8.99
C ASN A 29 -3.69 -18.83 -9.77
N LEU A 30 -3.28 -17.85 -10.61
CA LEU A 30 -2.04 -17.93 -11.37
C LEU A 30 -0.82 -17.95 -10.43
N LEU A 31 -0.76 -17.02 -9.45
CA LEU A 31 0.36 -16.94 -8.51
C LEU A 31 0.47 -18.20 -7.65
N THR A 32 -0.66 -18.73 -7.17
CA THR A 32 -0.70 -20.02 -6.45
C THR A 32 -0.13 -21.16 -7.30
N ALA A 33 -0.49 -21.21 -8.59
CA ALA A 33 0.07 -22.22 -9.51
C ALA A 33 1.59 -22.03 -9.70
N ARG A 34 2.06 -20.79 -9.91
CA ARG A 34 3.49 -20.47 -10.02
C ARG A 34 4.29 -20.87 -8.77
N LEU A 35 3.79 -20.49 -7.59
CA LEU A 35 4.45 -20.85 -6.31
C LEU A 35 4.55 -22.37 -6.13
N ARG A 36 3.51 -23.12 -6.50
CA ARG A 36 3.53 -24.59 -6.48
C ARG A 36 4.54 -25.18 -7.46
N GLU A 37 4.57 -24.68 -8.70
CA GLU A 37 5.56 -25.08 -9.69
C GLU A 37 6.99 -24.77 -9.23
N LEU A 38 7.20 -23.67 -8.50
CA LEU A 38 8.50 -23.27 -7.97
C LEU A 38 8.94 -24.08 -6.74
N GLY A 39 8.05 -24.90 -6.18
CA GLY A 39 8.39 -25.85 -5.13
C GLY A 39 8.12 -25.32 -3.71
N ALA A 40 7.12 -24.47 -3.56
CA ALA A 40 6.65 -24.10 -2.22
C ALA A 40 6.29 -25.34 -1.41
N ALA A 41 6.78 -25.40 -0.17
CA ALA A 41 6.51 -26.49 0.76
C ALA A 41 5.05 -26.46 1.25
N GLU A 42 4.54 -25.25 1.47
CA GLU A 42 3.17 -24.98 1.90
C GLU A 42 2.67 -23.72 1.20
N ILE A 43 1.40 -23.71 0.82
CA ILE A 43 0.72 -22.53 0.26
C ILE A 43 -0.66 -22.43 0.92
N HIS A 44 -0.93 -21.27 1.49
CA HIS A 44 -2.19 -20.94 2.13
C HIS A 44 -2.82 -19.73 1.47
N GLU A 45 -4.10 -19.77 1.21
CA GLU A 45 -4.92 -18.59 0.94
C GLU A 45 -5.74 -18.34 2.20
N ASP A 46 -5.65 -17.13 2.74
CA ASP A 46 -6.39 -16.76 3.94
C ASP A 46 -7.83 -16.29 3.61
N ASN A 47 -8.56 -15.85 4.61
CA ASN A 47 -9.94 -15.41 4.46
C ASN A 47 -10.11 -13.88 4.31
N ALA A 48 -9.04 -13.14 4.04
CA ALA A 48 -9.10 -11.68 3.89
C ALA A 48 -10.12 -11.27 2.82
N GLY A 49 -10.14 -11.96 1.67
CA GLY A 49 -11.12 -11.70 0.61
C GLY A 49 -12.57 -11.85 1.08
N GLU A 50 -12.90 -12.88 1.86
CA GLU A 50 -14.24 -13.07 2.42
C GLU A 50 -14.61 -11.92 3.38
N ILE A 51 -13.67 -11.53 4.27
CA ILE A 51 -13.86 -10.41 5.22
C ILE A 51 -14.12 -9.09 4.50
N LEU A 52 -13.41 -8.85 3.40
CA LEU A 52 -13.45 -7.60 2.64
C LEU A 52 -14.59 -7.57 1.60
N GLY A 53 -15.25 -8.70 1.34
CA GLY A 53 -16.24 -8.84 0.28
C GLY A 53 -15.63 -8.94 -1.12
N GLY A 54 -14.37 -9.33 -1.20
CA GLY A 54 -13.64 -9.65 -2.43
C GLY A 54 -13.76 -11.13 -2.80
N ASN A 55 -13.04 -11.54 -3.84
CA ASN A 55 -13.11 -12.89 -4.37
C ASN A 55 -11.82 -13.71 -4.17
N CYS A 56 -10.77 -13.13 -3.58
CA CYS A 56 -9.48 -13.74 -3.32
C CYS A 56 -8.96 -13.33 -1.94
N GLY A 57 -8.30 -14.24 -1.21
CA GLY A 57 -7.55 -13.94 0.02
C GLY A 57 -6.07 -13.64 -0.26
N ASN A 58 -5.33 -13.26 0.79
CA ASN A 58 -3.89 -13.16 0.71
C ASN A 58 -3.28 -14.55 0.50
N ILE A 59 -2.21 -14.64 -0.29
CA ILE A 59 -1.50 -15.88 -0.55
C ILE A 59 -0.21 -15.87 0.25
N VAL A 60 -0.05 -16.84 1.15
CA VAL A 60 1.16 -17.04 1.95
C VAL A 60 1.80 -18.38 1.57
N ALA A 61 3.05 -18.34 1.10
CA ALA A 61 3.78 -19.53 0.67
C ALA A 61 5.13 -19.64 1.36
N ASN A 62 5.45 -20.82 1.88
CA ASN A 62 6.69 -21.11 2.56
C ASN A 62 7.62 -21.97 1.69
N PHE A 63 8.87 -21.58 1.59
CA PHE A 63 9.93 -22.27 0.89
C PHE A 63 11.02 -22.70 1.87
N LYS A 64 11.38 -23.98 1.86
CA LYS A 64 12.46 -24.49 2.69
C LYS A 64 13.81 -24.19 2.09
N GLY A 65 14.66 -23.57 2.89
CA GLY A 65 16.05 -23.27 2.54
C GLY A 65 16.98 -24.46 2.73
N SER A 66 18.16 -24.35 2.14
CA SER A 66 19.27 -25.30 2.33
C SER A 66 20.23 -24.86 3.46
N VAL A 67 20.11 -23.63 3.96
CA VAL A 67 20.94 -23.06 5.03
C VAL A 67 20.11 -22.90 6.30
N SER A 68 20.54 -23.54 7.38
CA SER A 68 19.89 -23.45 8.69
C SER A 68 20.58 -22.46 9.62
N GLY A 69 19.81 -21.92 10.58
CA GLY A 69 20.33 -21.00 11.61
C GLY A 69 20.56 -19.58 11.07
N VAL A 70 19.86 -19.22 10.02
CA VAL A 70 19.76 -17.87 9.46
C VAL A 70 18.30 -17.42 9.50
N PRO A 71 18.01 -16.10 9.48
CA PRO A 71 16.66 -15.59 9.51
C PRO A 71 15.80 -16.06 8.32
N THR A 72 14.50 -16.25 8.58
CA THR A 72 13.49 -16.43 7.53
C THR A 72 13.19 -15.07 6.90
N VAL A 73 13.36 -14.98 5.60
CA VAL A 73 13.13 -13.74 4.84
C VAL A 73 11.75 -13.77 4.19
N MET A 74 10.96 -12.73 4.41
CA MET A 74 9.72 -12.49 3.69
C MET A 74 9.96 -11.55 2.51
N LEU A 75 9.45 -11.93 1.34
CA LEU A 75 9.28 -11.05 0.19
C LEU A 75 7.79 -10.88 -0.07
N THR A 76 7.33 -9.65 -0.24
CA THR A 76 5.92 -9.35 -0.42
C THR A 76 5.67 -8.31 -1.48
N ALA A 77 4.53 -8.43 -2.15
CA ALA A 77 4.00 -7.54 -3.18
C ALA A 77 2.47 -7.66 -3.18
N HIS A 78 1.75 -6.62 -3.63
CA HIS A 78 0.31 -6.74 -3.74
C HIS A 78 -0.14 -7.20 -5.13
N MET A 79 -1.35 -7.80 -5.18
CA MET A 79 -1.89 -8.36 -6.42
C MET A 79 -2.77 -7.40 -7.20
N ASP A 80 -3.47 -6.52 -6.50
CA ASP A 80 -4.46 -5.63 -7.10
C ASP A 80 -3.82 -4.43 -7.82
N CYS A 81 -4.62 -3.72 -8.57
CA CYS A 81 -4.29 -2.46 -9.22
C CYS A 81 -5.49 -1.52 -9.15
N VAL A 82 -5.24 -0.21 -9.23
CA VAL A 82 -6.29 0.78 -9.42
C VAL A 82 -6.93 0.68 -10.80
N GLU A 83 -8.17 1.15 -10.94
CA GLU A 83 -8.83 1.27 -12.25
C GLU A 83 -8.38 2.56 -13.00
N PRO A 84 -8.30 2.55 -14.34
CA PRO A 84 -8.68 1.47 -15.25
C PRO A 84 -7.55 0.47 -15.53
N CYS A 85 -7.72 -0.79 -15.15
CA CYS A 85 -6.73 -1.85 -15.33
C CYS A 85 -7.20 -3.01 -16.27
N ALA A 86 -8.33 -2.83 -16.95
CA ALA A 86 -8.83 -3.83 -17.88
C ALA A 86 -8.20 -3.68 -19.27
N GLY A 87 -7.60 -4.76 -19.78
CA GLY A 87 -7.06 -4.81 -21.15
C GLY A 87 -5.80 -3.97 -21.33
N ILE A 88 -4.94 -3.90 -20.32
CA ILE A 88 -3.63 -3.23 -20.38
C ILE A 88 -2.82 -3.80 -21.55
N ARG A 89 -2.25 -2.92 -22.36
CA ARG A 89 -1.38 -3.23 -23.49
C ARG A 89 0.00 -2.66 -23.26
N PRO A 90 0.89 -3.42 -22.59
CA PRO A 90 2.23 -2.92 -22.27
C PRO A 90 3.06 -2.78 -23.56
N GLN A 91 3.86 -1.74 -23.62
CA GLN A 91 4.76 -1.42 -24.73
C GLN A 91 6.13 -1.06 -24.16
N LEU A 92 7.18 -1.58 -24.76
CA LEU A 92 8.56 -1.19 -24.47
C LEU A 92 9.06 -0.30 -25.60
N VAL A 93 9.36 0.96 -25.30
CA VAL A 93 9.90 1.94 -26.26
C VAL A 93 11.06 2.67 -25.60
N ASP A 94 12.22 2.61 -26.24
CA ASP A 94 13.46 3.27 -25.79
C ASP A 94 13.82 2.97 -24.30
N GLY A 95 13.63 1.70 -23.89
CA GLY A 95 13.95 1.25 -22.54
C GLY A 95 12.91 1.63 -21.48
N VAL A 96 11.77 2.19 -21.87
CA VAL A 96 10.67 2.55 -20.97
C VAL A 96 9.44 1.71 -21.28
N ILE A 97 8.88 1.09 -20.27
CA ILE A 97 7.65 0.32 -20.36
C ILE A 97 6.48 1.23 -19.97
N ARG A 98 5.42 1.25 -20.78
CA ARG A 98 4.18 2.00 -20.56
C ARG A 98 2.98 1.22 -21.08
N SER A 99 1.78 1.64 -20.70
CA SER A 99 0.55 1.20 -21.37
C SER A 99 0.39 1.94 -22.72
N ASP A 100 -0.67 1.65 -23.44
CA ASP A 100 -1.05 2.40 -24.66
C ASP A 100 -1.72 3.76 -24.36
N GLY A 101 -1.74 4.19 -23.09
CA GLY A 101 -2.35 5.44 -22.61
C GLY A 101 -3.87 5.36 -22.39
N THR A 102 -4.50 4.22 -22.63
CA THR A 102 -5.94 4.04 -22.32
C THR A 102 -6.20 3.56 -20.90
N THR A 103 -5.20 2.88 -20.30
CA THR A 103 -5.22 2.32 -18.96
C THR A 103 -3.98 2.74 -18.18
N ILE A 104 -3.91 2.40 -16.89
CA ILE A 104 -2.66 2.37 -16.14
C ILE A 104 -1.72 1.31 -16.75
N LEU A 105 -0.46 1.26 -16.31
CA LEU A 105 0.46 0.17 -16.67
C LEU A 105 0.31 -1.04 -15.74
N GLY A 106 0.06 -0.82 -14.45
CA GLY A 106 0.02 -1.84 -13.41
C GLY A 106 1.42 -2.31 -13.00
N ALA A 107 2.44 -1.45 -13.14
CA ALA A 107 3.76 -1.67 -12.57
C ALA A 107 3.67 -1.75 -11.04
N ASP A 108 2.81 -0.96 -10.48
CA ASP A 108 2.29 -1.00 -9.14
C ASP A 108 1.23 -2.12 -8.98
N ASP A 109 1.49 -3.30 -8.42
CA ASP A 109 2.81 -3.77 -7.98
C ASP A 109 3.22 -5.08 -8.68
N LYS A 110 2.93 -5.19 -10.00
CA LYS A 110 3.35 -6.37 -10.77
C LYS A 110 4.87 -6.42 -10.96
N ALA A 111 5.56 -5.27 -10.80
CA ALA A 111 7.03 -5.24 -10.82
C ALA A 111 7.61 -6.03 -9.64
N GLY A 112 7.09 -5.81 -8.42
CA GLY A 112 7.44 -6.57 -7.24
C GLY A 112 7.09 -8.05 -7.37
N VAL A 113 5.87 -8.36 -7.85
CA VAL A 113 5.45 -9.75 -8.09
C VAL A 113 6.44 -10.48 -9.00
N VAL A 114 6.81 -9.89 -10.13
CA VAL A 114 7.75 -10.50 -11.09
C VAL A 114 9.14 -10.66 -10.48
N ALA A 115 9.63 -9.67 -9.74
CA ALA A 115 10.93 -9.73 -9.08
C ALA A 115 11.00 -10.89 -8.08
N ILE A 116 9.94 -11.12 -7.30
CA ILE A 116 9.80 -12.24 -6.38
C ILE A 116 9.81 -13.58 -7.13
N LEU A 117 9.00 -13.72 -8.19
CA LEU A 117 8.93 -14.96 -8.96
C LEU A 117 10.26 -15.30 -9.64
N GLU A 118 10.96 -14.32 -10.19
CA GLU A 118 12.27 -14.53 -10.79
C GLU A 118 13.33 -14.90 -9.74
N THR A 119 13.28 -14.27 -8.56
CA THR A 119 14.14 -14.65 -7.42
C THR A 119 14.01 -16.13 -7.11
N LEU A 120 12.78 -16.63 -6.94
CA LEU A 120 12.53 -18.07 -6.65
C LEU A 120 13.04 -18.99 -7.77
N ARG A 121 12.86 -18.59 -9.04
CA ARG A 121 13.39 -19.34 -10.19
C ARG A 121 14.92 -19.43 -10.17
N CYS A 122 15.57 -18.29 -9.95
CA CYS A 122 17.04 -18.25 -9.87
C CYS A 122 17.58 -19.10 -8.74
N LEU A 123 16.99 -19.04 -7.56
CA LEU A 123 17.37 -19.86 -6.40
C LEU A 123 17.32 -21.35 -6.75
N ARG A 124 16.22 -21.78 -7.40
CA ARG A 124 16.01 -23.19 -7.77
C ARG A 124 16.91 -23.63 -8.93
N GLU A 125 16.94 -22.89 -10.04
CA GLU A 125 17.65 -23.26 -11.27
C GLU A 125 19.16 -23.26 -11.10
N GLN A 126 19.67 -22.31 -10.29
CA GLN A 126 21.10 -22.14 -10.06
C GLN A 126 21.58 -22.80 -8.77
N HIS A 127 20.67 -23.50 -8.04
CA HIS A 127 20.96 -24.16 -6.77
C HIS A 127 21.63 -23.23 -5.74
N ILE A 128 21.14 -21.97 -5.67
CA ILE A 128 21.70 -20.95 -4.78
C ILE A 128 21.32 -21.31 -3.33
N PRO A 129 22.28 -21.44 -2.41
CA PRO A 129 22.00 -21.68 -1.00
C PRO A 129 21.24 -20.46 -0.40
N HIS A 130 20.14 -20.74 0.32
CA HIS A 130 19.34 -19.74 1.00
C HIS A 130 18.72 -20.27 2.30
N GLY A 131 18.34 -19.40 3.21
CA GLY A 131 17.51 -19.70 4.39
C GLY A 131 16.05 -20.00 4.00
N ASP A 132 15.21 -20.25 4.99
CA ASP A 132 13.76 -20.36 4.75
C ASP A 132 13.23 -19.03 4.19
N LEU A 133 12.28 -19.12 3.23
CA LEU A 133 11.64 -17.94 2.65
C LEU A 133 10.13 -18.02 2.86
N GLN A 134 9.53 -16.88 3.08
CA GLN A 134 8.09 -16.69 3.07
C GLN A 134 7.72 -15.69 1.99
N ILE A 135 6.82 -16.07 1.09
CA ILE A 135 6.29 -15.17 0.05
C ILE A 135 4.86 -14.82 0.43
N VAL A 136 4.56 -13.54 0.42
CA VAL A 136 3.22 -13.03 0.71
C VAL A 136 2.76 -12.16 -0.46
N PHE A 137 1.68 -12.59 -1.11
CA PHE A 137 0.98 -11.76 -2.09
C PHE A 137 -0.34 -11.30 -1.47
N THR A 138 -0.47 -10.00 -1.29
CA THR A 138 -1.62 -9.39 -0.62
C THR A 138 -2.72 -8.99 -1.62
N VAL A 139 -3.95 -8.89 -1.12
CA VAL A 139 -5.12 -8.37 -1.84
C VAL A 139 -5.47 -6.98 -1.33
N ALA A 140 -6.18 -6.19 -2.12
CA ALA A 140 -6.82 -4.94 -1.72
C ALA A 140 -5.89 -3.95 -0.99
N GLU A 141 -4.63 -3.87 -1.43
CA GLU A 141 -3.67 -2.86 -0.94
C GLU A 141 -4.15 -1.47 -1.34
N GLU A 142 -4.50 -1.29 -2.60
CA GLU A 142 -4.97 -0.05 -3.22
C GLU A 142 -6.29 0.48 -2.63
N GLY A 143 -7.03 -0.40 -1.98
CA GLY A 143 -8.23 -0.06 -1.20
C GLY A 143 -7.94 0.55 0.17
N GLY A 144 -6.67 0.69 0.55
CA GLY A 144 -6.20 1.22 1.83
C GLY A 144 -5.52 0.18 2.71
N VAL A 145 -4.64 -0.63 2.13
CA VAL A 145 -3.80 -1.63 2.80
C VAL A 145 -4.65 -2.70 3.52
N ASN A 146 -5.80 -3.02 2.92
CA ASN A 146 -6.81 -3.85 3.58
C ASN A 146 -6.41 -5.33 3.66
N GLY A 147 -5.66 -5.83 2.68
CA GLY A 147 -5.22 -7.23 2.65
C GLY A 147 -4.33 -7.58 3.84
N SER A 148 -3.22 -6.87 4.01
CA SER A 148 -2.32 -7.09 5.14
C SER A 148 -2.95 -6.74 6.49
N GLN A 149 -3.89 -5.79 6.54
CA GLN A 149 -4.69 -5.53 7.74
C GLN A 149 -5.47 -6.77 8.22
N ASN A 150 -5.98 -7.55 7.30
CA ASN A 150 -6.84 -8.71 7.57
C ASN A 150 -6.12 -10.06 7.36
N ILE A 151 -4.80 -10.05 7.22
CA ILE A 151 -4.03 -11.28 7.04
C ILE A 151 -4.15 -12.19 8.27
N ASP A 152 -4.23 -13.49 8.05
CA ASP A 152 -4.11 -14.46 9.14
C ASP A 152 -2.67 -14.47 9.67
N GLN A 153 -2.45 -13.74 10.77
CA GLN A 153 -1.14 -13.60 11.38
C GLN A 153 -0.52 -14.93 11.82
N SER A 154 -1.33 -15.99 12.03
CA SER A 154 -0.82 -17.31 12.39
C SER A 154 -0.02 -17.97 11.26
N LEU A 155 -0.18 -17.49 10.03
CA LEU A 155 0.57 -17.93 8.86
C LEU A 155 1.94 -17.24 8.74
N LEU A 156 2.15 -16.11 9.43
CA LEU A 156 3.39 -15.33 9.33
C LEU A 156 4.49 -15.96 10.20
N GLN A 157 5.63 -16.26 9.57
CA GLN A 157 6.76 -16.95 10.21
C GLN A 157 8.11 -16.25 9.97
N ALA A 158 8.11 -15.12 9.28
CA ALA A 158 9.32 -14.42 8.90
C ALA A 158 9.95 -13.64 10.06
N ASP A 159 11.28 -13.55 10.04
CA ASP A 159 12.07 -12.73 10.98
C ASP A 159 12.35 -11.32 10.44
N VAL A 160 12.26 -11.15 9.11
CA VAL A 160 12.53 -9.90 8.41
C VAL A 160 11.76 -9.87 7.08
N GLY A 161 11.26 -8.69 6.68
CA GLY A 161 10.44 -8.51 5.48
C GLY A 161 10.97 -7.44 4.52
N PHE A 162 10.61 -7.63 3.25
CA PHE A 162 10.86 -6.68 2.16
C PHE A 162 9.61 -6.61 1.28
N THR A 163 8.93 -5.47 1.28
CA THR A 163 7.84 -5.15 0.36
C THR A 163 8.45 -4.52 -0.88
N LEU A 164 8.20 -5.04 -2.06
CA LEU A 164 8.77 -4.55 -3.31
C LEU A 164 7.76 -3.61 -4.00
N ASP A 165 7.49 -2.45 -3.40
CA ASP A 165 6.27 -1.70 -3.67
C ASP A 165 6.45 -0.19 -3.47
N THR A 166 7.54 0.40 -3.97
CA THR A 166 7.63 1.87 -4.00
C THR A 166 8.38 2.40 -5.21
N HIS A 167 8.24 3.71 -5.43
CA HIS A 167 8.94 4.44 -6.47
C HIS A 167 10.47 4.43 -6.25
N GLY A 168 11.17 5.00 -7.21
CA GLY A 168 12.64 5.09 -7.13
C GLY A 168 13.36 3.83 -7.62
N HIS A 169 14.62 4.01 -7.99
CA HIS A 169 15.44 2.92 -8.50
C HIS A 169 15.72 1.85 -7.43
N PRO A 170 15.92 0.59 -7.81
CA PRO A 170 16.35 -0.47 -6.90
C PRO A 170 17.63 -0.07 -6.14
N GLY A 171 17.54 -0.18 -4.79
CA GLY A 171 18.51 0.39 -3.84
C GLY A 171 17.94 1.56 -3.04
N MET A 172 16.86 2.19 -3.51
CA MET A 172 16.04 3.05 -2.68
C MET A 172 15.16 2.20 -1.77
N ALA A 173 14.98 2.64 -0.52
CA ALA A 173 14.08 1.98 0.42
C ALA A 173 13.45 2.95 1.40
N ALA A 174 12.18 2.72 1.70
CA ALA A 174 11.45 3.45 2.73
C ALA A 174 11.69 2.81 4.10
N PHE A 175 12.36 3.53 4.99
CA PHE A 175 12.60 3.08 6.36
C PHE A 175 11.57 3.62 7.36
N LYS A 176 10.76 4.60 6.93
CA LYS A 176 9.76 5.27 7.75
C LYS A 176 8.54 5.64 6.91
N ALA A 177 7.35 5.33 7.39
CA ALA A 177 6.10 5.67 6.72
C ALA A 177 5.05 6.19 7.71
N PRO A 178 4.06 7.00 7.23
CA PRO A 178 3.06 7.57 8.09
C PRO A 178 2.02 6.53 8.53
N GLY A 179 1.39 6.81 9.67
CA GLY A 179 0.08 6.27 9.99
C GLY A 179 -1.02 7.13 9.37
N LYS A 180 -2.23 6.57 9.27
CA LYS A 180 -3.40 7.21 8.66
C LYS A 180 -4.65 6.97 9.47
N ASN A 181 -5.43 8.04 9.68
CA ASN A 181 -6.78 7.97 10.18
C ASN A 181 -7.75 8.57 9.15
N GLN A 182 -8.92 7.94 9.01
CA GLN A 182 -10.08 8.50 8.33
C GLN A 182 -11.01 9.13 9.36
N ILE A 183 -11.53 10.32 9.07
CA ILE A 183 -12.43 11.05 9.96
C ILE A 183 -13.68 11.44 9.17
N GLU A 184 -14.82 10.86 9.53
CA GLU A 184 -16.12 11.25 9.00
C GLU A 184 -16.81 12.19 9.98
N VAL A 185 -17.25 13.34 9.49
CA VAL A 185 -18.01 14.35 10.26
C VAL A 185 -19.43 14.44 9.67
N ALA A 186 -20.39 13.81 10.33
CA ALA A 186 -21.81 13.88 9.96
C ALA A 186 -22.48 15.03 10.71
N VAL A 187 -22.81 16.11 9.99
CA VAL A 187 -23.45 17.30 10.54
C VAL A 187 -24.96 17.21 10.39
N ARG A 188 -25.71 17.44 11.47
CA ARG A 188 -27.16 17.49 11.48
C ARG A 188 -27.66 18.84 11.94
N GLY A 189 -28.49 19.45 11.10
CA GLY A 189 -29.23 20.66 11.35
C GLY A 189 -30.73 20.40 11.52
N LYS A 190 -31.56 21.25 10.90
CA LYS A 190 -33.02 21.14 10.88
C LYS A 190 -33.55 21.67 9.55
N ALA A 191 -34.35 20.86 8.87
CA ALA A 191 -34.99 21.28 7.63
C ALA A 191 -36.07 22.34 7.88
N SER A 192 -36.26 23.24 6.90
CA SER A 192 -37.38 24.17 6.80
C SER A 192 -37.52 24.64 5.35
N HIS A 193 -38.62 25.31 5.02
CA HIS A 193 -38.80 25.90 3.71
C HIS A 193 -37.97 27.18 3.56
N ALA A 194 -36.99 27.19 2.66
CA ALA A 194 -35.98 28.24 2.57
C ALA A 194 -36.54 29.65 2.27
N GLY A 195 -37.70 29.75 1.62
CA GLY A 195 -38.31 31.02 1.31
C GLY A 195 -39.51 31.43 2.21
N VAL A 196 -40.08 30.47 2.98
CA VAL A 196 -41.25 30.72 3.82
C VAL A 196 -40.87 30.89 5.28
N ASP A 197 -40.03 30.02 5.78
CA ASP A 197 -39.63 30.00 7.18
C ASP A 197 -38.15 29.55 7.34
N PRO A 198 -37.21 30.35 6.79
CA PRO A 198 -35.79 30.01 6.86
C PRO A 198 -35.27 29.98 8.31
N ASP A 199 -35.81 30.81 9.21
CA ASP A 199 -35.34 30.97 10.59
C ASP A 199 -35.71 29.78 11.50
N ALA A 200 -36.71 28.98 11.11
CA ALA A 200 -37.03 27.74 11.81
C ALA A 200 -36.04 26.61 11.49
N GLY A 201 -35.26 26.78 10.42
CA GLY A 201 -34.23 25.82 9.97
C GLY A 201 -32.86 26.04 10.64
N ARG A 202 -32.01 25.01 10.53
CA ARG A 202 -30.58 25.08 10.86
C ARG A 202 -29.83 24.38 9.75
N ASN A 203 -29.06 25.16 8.97
CA ASN A 203 -28.45 24.68 7.74
C ASN A 203 -27.16 23.90 7.99
N ALA A 204 -27.22 22.59 7.80
CA ALA A 204 -26.07 21.69 7.98
C ALA A 204 -24.92 21.95 7.00
N ILE A 205 -25.20 22.41 5.76
CA ILE A 205 -24.17 22.76 4.77
C ILE A 205 -23.39 23.99 5.25
N ILE A 206 -24.07 25.01 5.78
CA ILE A 206 -23.40 26.21 6.34
C ILE A 206 -22.55 25.84 7.56
N ALA A 207 -23.06 24.97 8.45
CA ALA A 207 -22.28 24.48 9.59
C ALA A 207 -21.05 23.69 9.13
N ALA A 208 -21.21 22.80 8.14
CA ALA A 208 -20.11 22.02 7.53
C ALA A 208 -19.06 22.94 6.89
N GLY A 209 -19.48 24.01 6.18
CA GLY A 209 -18.56 25.00 5.63
C GLY A 209 -17.75 25.74 6.68
N LYS A 210 -18.36 26.05 7.87
CA LYS A 210 -17.62 26.63 9.00
C LYS A 210 -16.63 25.64 9.61
N ILE A 211 -17.00 24.36 9.71
CA ILE A 211 -16.10 23.28 10.15
C ILE A 211 -14.90 23.20 9.20
N LEU A 212 -15.13 23.12 7.88
CA LEU A 212 -14.05 23.10 6.87
C LEU A 212 -13.10 24.30 7.01
N ALA A 213 -13.64 25.48 7.20
CA ALA A 213 -12.85 26.71 7.35
C ALA A 213 -12.00 26.74 8.66
N ALA A 214 -12.44 26.02 9.68
CA ALA A 214 -11.75 25.93 10.97
C ALA A 214 -10.77 24.77 11.06
N MET A 215 -10.90 23.76 10.18
CA MET A 215 -10.03 22.57 10.17
C MET A 215 -8.63 22.90 9.68
N PRO A 216 -7.59 22.25 10.24
CA PRO A 216 -6.27 22.26 9.63
C PRO A 216 -6.33 21.59 8.26
N GLN A 217 -5.56 22.06 7.28
CA GLN A 217 -5.57 21.59 5.91
C GLN A 217 -4.16 21.52 5.33
N GLY A 218 -3.93 20.56 4.44
CA GLY A 218 -2.67 20.40 3.72
C GLY A 218 -1.54 19.93 4.62
N ARG A 219 -0.36 20.49 4.42
CA ARG A 219 0.84 20.17 5.21
C ARG A 219 0.82 20.96 6.52
N ILE A 220 0.72 20.23 7.63
CA ILE A 220 0.67 20.80 8.99
C ILE A 220 2.07 21.06 9.52
N ASP A 221 2.96 20.10 9.33
CA ASP A 221 4.40 20.19 9.59
C ASP A 221 5.18 19.27 8.62
N GLU A 222 6.46 19.03 8.84
CA GLU A 222 7.34 18.27 7.93
C GLU A 222 6.89 16.82 7.72
N GLU A 223 6.16 16.25 8.68
CA GLU A 223 5.76 14.83 8.67
C GLU A 223 4.24 14.60 8.83
N THR A 224 3.45 15.70 8.95
CA THR A 224 2.01 15.62 9.24
C THR A 224 1.19 16.32 8.17
N THR A 225 0.16 15.65 7.67
CA THR A 225 -0.77 16.18 6.67
C THR A 225 -2.23 15.93 7.06
N CYS A 226 -3.12 16.75 6.52
CA CYS A 226 -4.57 16.60 6.66
C CYS A 226 -5.26 17.03 5.38
N ASN A 227 -6.30 16.30 4.97
CA ASN A 227 -7.06 16.61 3.77
C ASN A 227 -8.55 16.40 3.98
N ALA A 228 -9.37 17.34 3.42
CA ALA A 228 -10.81 17.15 3.25
C ALA A 228 -11.05 16.61 1.84
N GLY A 229 -11.26 15.29 1.71
CA GLY A 229 -11.35 14.64 0.42
C GLY A 229 -12.75 14.67 -0.21
N ARG A 230 -13.81 14.77 0.62
CA ARG A 230 -15.19 14.70 0.14
C ARG A 230 -16.13 15.49 1.04
N ILE A 231 -17.13 16.15 0.43
CA ILE A 231 -18.28 16.73 1.12
C ILE A 231 -19.56 16.40 0.35
N THR A 232 -20.62 16.05 1.08
CA THR A 232 -21.93 15.72 0.50
C THR A 232 -23.03 16.25 1.42
N GLY A 233 -24.05 16.95 0.88
CA GLY A 233 -25.11 17.48 1.73
C GLY A 233 -26.27 18.13 0.96
N GLY A 234 -27.39 18.32 1.68
CA GLY A 234 -28.62 18.92 1.14
C GLY A 234 -29.40 17.96 0.24
N THR A 235 -30.64 18.37 -0.11
CA THR A 235 -31.55 17.62 -0.97
C THR A 235 -32.12 18.47 -2.11
N ALA A 236 -32.46 19.73 -1.83
CA ALA A 236 -33.02 20.66 -2.80
C ALA A 236 -32.73 22.11 -2.42
N THR A 237 -32.70 23.02 -3.40
CA THR A 237 -32.37 24.44 -3.21
C THR A 237 -33.38 25.23 -2.41
N ASN A 238 -34.65 24.78 -2.38
CA ASN A 238 -35.72 25.41 -1.61
C ASN A 238 -35.93 24.83 -0.22
N VAL A 239 -35.04 23.92 0.22
CA VAL A 239 -35.04 23.31 1.57
C VAL A 239 -33.76 23.68 2.29
N VAL A 240 -33.87 24.17 3.53
CA VAL A 240 -32.72 24.35 4.43
C VAL A 240 -32.14 22.97 4.72
N ALA A 241 -30.86 22.75 4.40
CA ALA A 241 -30.22 21.43 4.47
C ALA A 241 -30.17 20.89 5.91
N GLU A 242 -30.76 19.71 6.12
CA GLU A 242 -30.72 19.04 7.44
C GLU A 242 -29.45 18.22 7.65
N PHE A 243 -28.84 17.69 6.57
CA PHE A 243 -27.67 16.82 6.66
C PHE A 243 -26.55 17.31 5.76
N CYS A 244 -25.31 17.16 6.26
CA CYS A 244 -24.10 17.30 5.47
C CYS A 244 -23.00 16.42 6.08
N THR A 245 -22.28 15.68 5.24
CA THR A 245 -21.15 14.83 5.67
C THR A 245 -19.87 15.32 5.04
N ILE A 246 -18.79 15.35 5.80
CA ILE A 246 -17.44 15.66 5.35
C ILE A 246 -16.56 14.47 5.69
N ASN A 247 -15.75 14.01 4.72
CA ASN A 247 -14.75 12.99 4.94
C ASN A 247 -13.35 13.59 4.85
N PHE A 248 -12.57 13.37 5.90
CA PHE A 248 -11.19 13.81 6.03
C PHE A 248 -10.27 12.60 6.17
N GLU A 249 -8.99 12.81 5.86
CA GLU A 249 -7.89 11.97 6.35
C GLU A 249 -6.87 12.81 7.11
N SER A 250 -6.17 12.19 8.03
CA SER A 250 -4.98 12.73 8.67
C SER A 250 -3.86 11.70 8.59
N ARG A 251 -2.63 12.16 8.33
CA ARG A 251 -1.43 11.33 8.28
C ARG A 251 -0.31 11.96 9.09
N SER A 252 0.50 11.14 9.74
CA SER A 252 1.77 11.57 10.33
C SER A 252 2.73 10.40 10.47
N ARG A 253 4.02 10.66 10.30
CA ARG A 253 5.10 9.71 10.61
C ARG A 253 5.39 9.61 12.11
N ASP A 254 4.81 10.50 12.91
CA ASP A 254 4.83 10.45 14.38
C ASP A 254 3.42 10.11 14.90
N LYS A 255 3.31 8.99 15.65
CA LYS A 255 2.04 8.53 16.19
C LYS A 255 1.39 9.54 17.14
N ALA A 256 2.16 10.19 18.01
CA ALA A 256 1.63 11.14 18.97
C ALA A 256 1.06 12.38 18.26
N LYS A 257 1.72 12.85 17.20
CA LYS A 257 1.21 13.94 16.36
C LYS A 257 -0.06 13.54 15.61
N LEU A 258 -0.12 12.31 15.06
CA LEU A 258 -1.32 11.79 14.41
C LEU A 258 -2.52 11.77 15.36
N ASP A 259 -2.31 11.22 16.56
CA ASP A 259 -3.34 11.13 17.59
C ASP A 259 -3.80 12.53 18.05
N ALA A 260 -2.86 13.46 18.28
CA ALA A 260 -3.15 14.83 18.68
C ALA A 260 -3.89 15.61 17.58
N LEU A 261 -3.49 15.48 16.33
CA LEU A 261 -4.17 16.12 15.19
C LEU A 261 -5.61 15.59 15.07
N THR A 262 -5.80 14.28 15.12
CA THR A 262 -7.12 13.64 15.03
C THR A 262 -8.03 14.11 16.16
N ALA A 263 -7.55 14.13 17.41
CA ALA A 263 -8.31 14.61 18.55
C ALA A 263 -8.71 16.10 18.40
N ARG A 264 -7.79 16.94 17.92
CA ARG A 264 -8.07 18.35 17.62
C ARG A 264 -9.14 18.51 16.54
N MET A 265 -9.12 17.67 15.49
CA MET A 265 -10.13 17.71 14.43
C MET A 265 -11.53 17.35 14.96
N VAL A 266 -11.62 16.34 15.83
CA VAL A 266 -12.87 15.97 16.52
C VAL A 266 -13.41 17.16 17.31
N GLU A 267 -12.56 17.77 18.15
CA GLU A 267 -12.96 18.94 18.98
C GLU A 267 -13.45 20.12 18.11
N ILE A 268 -12.74 20.43 17.04
CA ILE A 268 -13.13 21.52 16.11
C ILE A 268 -14.51 21.23 15.50
N ALA A 269 -14.75 20.00 15.03
CA ALA A 269 -16.01 19.62 14.41
C ALA A 269 -17.19 19.79 15.37
N GLU A 270 -17.07 19.23 16.58
CA GLU A 270 -18.14 19.26 17.60
C GLU A 270 -18.41 20.68 18.07
N ARG A 271 -17.38 21.46 18.41
CA ARG A 271 -17.49 22.85 18.85
C ARG A 271 -18.13 23.72 17.78
N THR A 272 -17.63 23.65 16.53
CA THR A 272 -18.11 24.52 15.45
C THR A 272 -19.55 24.17 15.04
N ALA A 273 -19.93 22.89 15.04
CA ALA A 273 -21.31 22.50 14.81
C ALA A 273 -22.25 23.08 15.87
N LYS A 274 -21.86 23.01 17.16
CA LYS A 274 -22.62 23.57 18.29
C LYS A 274 -22.78 25.09 18.18
N GLU A 275 -21.71 25.82 17.82
CA GLU A 275 -21.74 27.26 17.58
C GLU A 275 -22.69 27.64 16.42
N ALA A 276 -22.88 26.75 15.45
CA ALA A 276 -23.84 26.90 14.36
C ALA A 276 -25.25 26.39 14.70
N ASN A 277 -25.55 26.08 15.96
CA ASN A 277 -26.80 25.47 16.44
C ASN A 277 -27.14 24.14 15.70
N CYS A 278 -26.12 23.42 15.25
CA CYS A 278 -26.17 22.07 14.67
C CYS A 278 -25.50 21.05 15.62
N THR A 279 -25.60 19.76 15.28
CA THR A 279 -24.82 18.72 15.94
C THR A 279 -23.85 18.09 14.93
N ALA A 280 -22.69 17.66 15.39
CA ALA A 280 -21.79 16.81 14.62
C ALA A 280 -21.60 15.46 15.32
N THR A 281 -21.70 14.39 14.57
CA THR A 281 -21.24 13.06 14.99
C THR A 281 -19.95 12.80 14.24
N VAL A 282 -18.87 12.53 14.98
CA VAL A 282 -17.55 12.29 14.38
C VAL A 282 -17.20 10.82 14.56
N THR A 283 -16.94 10.14 13.45
CA THR A 283 -16.43 8.77 13.43
C THR A 283 -14.99 8.79 13.00
N VAL A 284 -14.11 8.22 13.81
CA VAL A 284 -12.70 8.04 13.49
C VAL A 284 -12.43 6.57 13.24
N LYS A 285 -11.89 6.24 12.07
CA LYS A 285 -11.37 4.91 11.73
C LYS A 285 -9.86 5.02 11.57
N LYS A 286 -9.11 4.29 12.40
CA LYS A 286 -7.68 4.12 12.19
C LYS A 286 -7.49 3.14 11.02
N ASP A 287 -6.79 3.57 9.97
CA ASP A 287 -6.41 2.69 8.88
C ASP A 287 -5.15 1.89 9.28
N TYR A 288 -4.06 2.56 9.64
CA TYR A 288 -2.82 1.92 10.10
C TYR A 288 -1.98 2.87 10.97
N ASP A 289 -1.08 2.30 11.79
CA ASP A 289 -0.10 3.04 12.56
C ASP A 289 1.16 3.36 11.73
N PRO A 290 1.92 4.42 12.06
CA PRO A 290 3.21 4.68 11.43
C PRO A 290 4.25 3.65 11.88
N TYR A 291 5.31 3.48 11.06
CA TYR A 291 6.50 2.75 11.47
C TYR A 291 7.77 3.54 11.19
N GLU A 292 8.82 3.21 11.92
CA GLU A 292 10.19 3.66 11.69
C GLU A 292 11.16 2.54 12.02
N LEU A 293 11.96 2.14 11.03
CA LEU A 293 13.02 1.15 11.22
C LEU A 293 14.32 1.85 11.64
N PRO A 294 14.98 1.39 12.70
CA PRO A 294 16.32 1.88 13.02
C PRO A 294 17.31 1.54 11.90
N GLN A 295 18.32 2.36 11.71
CA GLN A 295 19.30 2.17 10.63
C GLN A 295 20.08 0.85 10.72
N ASP A 296 20.17 0.26 11.90
CA ASP A 296 20.78 -1.05 12.15
C ASP A 296 19.78 -2.22 12.11
N ALA A 297 18.51 -1.95 11.75
CA ALA A 297 17.51 -2.99 11.54
C ALA A 297 17.99 -4.04 10.53
N LEU A 298 17.58 -5.28 10.73
CA LEU A 298 18.03 -6.41 9.91
C LEU A 298 17.72 -6.19 8.43
N ALA A 299 16.53 -5.66 8.10
CA ALA A 299 16.13 -5.33 6.75
C ALA A 299 17.08 -4.30 6.09
N ILE A 300 17.41 -3.23 6.81
CA ILE A 300 18.31 -2.17 6.31
C ILE A 300 19.74 -2.71 6.12
N ARG A 301 20.23 -3.54 7.05
CA ARG A 301 21.55 -4.17 6.91
C ARG A 301 21.64 -5.10 5.69
N TYR A 302 20.60 -5.90 5.44
CA TYR A 302 20.60 -6.77 4.26
C TYR A 302 20.48 -5.98 2.95
N LEU A 303 19.69 -4.91 2.93
CA LEU A 303 19.66 -3.99 1.80
C LEU A 303 21.05 -3.42 1.50
N HIS A 304 21.76 -2.89 2.50
CA HIS A 304 23.11 -2.33 2.30
C HIS A 304 24.10 -3.36 1.76
N ARG A 305 24.04 -4.61 2.27
CA ARG A 305 24.92 -5.69 1.78
C ARG A 305 24.59 -6.07 0.33
N ALA A 306 23.31 -6.22 0.02
CA ALA A 306 22.87 -6.62 -1.31
C ALA A 306 23.15 -5.53 -2.35
N ALA A 307 22.77 -4.30 -2.08
CA ALA A 307 23.03 -3.16 -2.95
C ALA A 307 24.53 -2.95 -3.15
N GLY A 308 25.34 -3.07 -2.08
CA GLY A 308 26.80 -2.97 -2.16
C GLY A 308 27.42 -4.06 -3.04
N ALA A 309 26.92 -5.30 -2.99
CA ALA A 309 27.37 -6.39 -3.84
C ALA A 309 27.05 -6.17 -5.33
N LEU A 310 25.95 -5.47 -5.62
CA LEU A 310 25.50 -5.12 -6.97
C LEU A 310 26.06 -3.78 -7.47
N GLY A 311 26.66 -2.98 -6.60
CA GLY A 311 27.12 -1.62 -6.93
C GLY A 311 25.96 -0.62 -7.03
N PHE A 312 24.81 -0.90 -6.43
CA PHE A 312 23.67 0.02 -6.39
C PHE A 312 23.84 1.05 -5.27
N PRO A 313 23.48 2.32 -5.48
CA PRO A 313 23.42 3.30 -4.42
C PRO A 313 22.29 2.95 -3.45
N VAL A 314 22.53 3.07 -2.14
CA VAL A 314 21.48 2.95 -1.13
C VAL A 314 20.96 4.34 -0.80
N ILE A 315 19.66 4.54 -0.95
CA ILE A 315 18.94 5.76 -0.60
C ILE A 315 17.84 5.37 0.38
N LEU A 316 17.92 5.87 1.61
CA LEU A 316 16.87 5.66 2.61
C LEU A 316 15.96 6.89 2.64
N GLU A 317 14.66 6.67 2.41
CA GLU A 317 13.66 7.73 2.35
C GLU A 317 12.56 7.57 3.39
N GLU A 318 11.93 8.70 3.71
CA GLU A 318 10.71 8.77 4.51
C GLU A 318 9.52 8.89 3.58
N GLU A 319 8.61 7.91 3.61
CA GLU A 319 7.43 7.90 2.73
C GLU A 319 6.33 8.85 3.18
N GLY A 320 5.51 9.27 2.20
CA GLY A 320 4.27 10.02 2.42
C GLY A 320 3.02 9.15 2.41
N GLY A 321 3.10 7.94 1.85
CA GLY A 321 2.08 6.90 1.80
C GLY A 321 2.32 5.80 2.82
N GLY A 322 1.31 4.97 3.07
CA GLY A 322 1.46 3.70 3.76
C GLY A 322 1.44 2.56 2.75
N SER A 323 1.92 1.40 3.17
CA SER A 323 1.95 0.15 2.40
C SER A 323 1.71 -1.04 3.33
N ASP A 324 1.74 -2.25 2.81
CA ASP A 324 1.67 -3.49 3.60
C ASP A 324 2.74 -3.55 4.71
N ALA A 325 3.88 -2.90 4.52
CA ALA A 325 4.94 -2.82 5.51
C ALA A 325 4.46 -2.18 6.85
N ASN A 326 3.45 -1.30 6.83
CA ASN A 326 2.89 -0.74 8.06
C ASN A 326 2.33 -1.85 8.96
N PHE A 327 1.61 -2.81 8.37
CA PHE A 327 1.04 -3.92 9.13
C PHE A 327 2.08 -4.98 9.50
N PHE A 328 3.01 -5.34 8.60
CA PHE A 328 4.05 -6.29 8.95
C PHE A 328 4.94 -5.79 10.09
N ASN A 329 5.29 -4.50 10.11
CA ASN A 329 5.98 -3.88 11.23
C ASN A 329 5.13 -3.90 12.53
N ALA A 330 3.83 -3.63 12.43
CA ALA A 330 2.92 -3.70 13.58
C ALA A 330 2.79 -5.13 14.13
N TYR A 331 2.94 -6.15 13.28
CA TYR A 331 2.93 -7.58 13.66
C TYR A 331 4.30 -8.06 14.18
N GLY A 332 5.29 -7.19 14.22
CA GLY A 332 6.62 -7.50 14.77
C GLY A 332 7.61 -8.08 13.76
N ILE A 333 7.32 -8.01 12.47
CA ILE A 333 8.24 -8.38 11.38
C ILE A 333 8.86 -7.10 10.82
N PRO A 334 10.13 -6.77 11.15
CA PRO A 334 10.81 -5.58 10.63
C PRO A 334 10.85 -5.61 9.11
N THR A 335 10.03 -4.77 8.46
CA THR A 335 9.81 -4.76 7.01
C THR A 335 10.10 -3.38 6.43
N THR A 336 10.96 -3.30 5.42
CA THR A 336 11.20 -2.09 4.63
C THR A 336 10.53 -2.21 3.25
N VAL A 337 10.20 -1.07 2.63
CA VAL A 337 9.67 -1.04 1.27
C VAL A 337 10.79 -0.71 0.31
N LEU A 338 10.96 -1.50 -0.74
CA LEU A 338 12.01 -1.37 -1.74
C LEU A 338 11.50 -0.69 -3.00
N GLY A 339 12.31 0.21 -3.56
CA GLY A 339 12.08 0.78 -4.88
C GLY A 339 12.15 -0.27 -5.98
N VAL A 340 11.16 -0.26 -6.86
CA VAL A 340 11.08 -1.13 -8.04
C VAL A 340 11.13 -0.35 -9.36
N GLY A 341 11.24 0.98 -9.30
CA GLY A 341 11.40 1.84 -10.47
C GLY A 341 10.12 2.40 -11.07
N MET A 342 8.96 2.10 -10.48
CA MET A 342 7.67 2.60 -10.95
C MET A 342 7.56 4.11 -10.76
N THR A 343 6.93 4.79 -11.72
CA THR A 343 6.70 6.23 -11.70
C THR A 343 5.29 6.57 -12.16
N ASP A 344 4.75 7.69 -11.69
CA ASP A 344 3.41 8.19 -12.03
C ASP A 344 2.29 7.15 -11.77
N CYS A 345 2.46 6.33 -10.71
CA CYS A 345 1.49 5.32 -10.30
C CYS A 345 0.09 5.91 -10.14
N HIS A 346 -0.95 5.09 -10.30
CA HIS A 346 -2.36 5.50 -10.22
C HIS A 346 -2.80 6.46 -11.34
N THR A 347 -2.00 6.61 -12.38
CA THR A 347 -2.34 7.41 -13.56
C THR A 347 -2.12 6.63 -14.87
N LYS A 348 -2.62 7.15 -15.98
CA LYS A 348 -2.40 6.57 -17.31
C LYS A 348 -1.00 6.86 -17.87
N GLU A 349 -0.27 7.74 -17.21
CA GLU A 349 1.11 8.10 -17.48
C GLU A 349 2.10 7.16 -16.78
N GLU A 350 1.60 6.22 -15.98
CA GLU A 350 2.40 5.22 -15.25
C GLU A 350 3.44 4.57 -16.16
N SER A 351 4.67 4.49 -15.67
CA SER A 351 5.79 3.95 -16.42
C SER A 351 6.81 3.26 -15.54
N LEU A 352 7.61 2.39 -16.17
CA LEU A 352 8.66 1.63 -15.53
C LEU A 352 9.88 1.55 -16.47
N LEU A 353 11.07 1.84 -15.98
CA LEU A 353 12.28 1.58 -16.73
C LEU A 353 12.52 0.08 -16.81
N GLU A 354 12.78 -0.42 -18.02
CA GLU A 354 13.12 -1.83 -18.25
C GLU A 354 14.29 -2.30 -17.38
N GLU A 355 15.31 -1.44 -17.22
CA GLU A 355 16.47 -1.73 -16.38
C GLU A 355 16.11 -1.81 -14.88
N ASP A 356 15.20 -0.99 -14.38
CA ASP A 356 14.77 -1.04 -13.00
C ASP A 356 13.96 -2.30 -12.69
N LEU A 357 13.12 -2.75 -13.62
CA LEU A 357 12.43 -4.04 -13.50
C LEU A 357 13.43 -5.20 -13.33
N TYR A 358 14.54 -5.17 -14.07
CA TYR A 358 15.60 -6.17 -13.92
C TYR A 358 16.37 -6.01 -12.62
N ASN A 359 16.73 -4.79 -12.28
CA ASN A 359 17.49 -4.47 -11.07
C ASN A 359 16.70 -4.79 -9.79
N ALA A 360 15.36 -4.65 -9.80
CA ALA A 360 14.51 -5.06 -8.68
C ALA A 360 14.60 -6.59 -8.44
N ALA A 361 14.59 -7.39 -9.50
CA ALA A 361 14.76 -8.84 -9.38
C ALA A 361 16.18 -9.21 -8.93
N GLU A 362 17.22 -8.51 -9.40
CA GLU A 362 18.60 -8.75 -8.97
C GLU A 362 18.79 -8.37 -7.49
N LEU A 363 18.19 -7.26 -7.05
CA LEU A 363 18.27 -6.82 -5.64
C LEU A 363 17.56 -7.82 -4.72
N ALA A 364 16.34 -8.25 -5.06
CA ALA A 364 15.59 -9.23 -4.29
C ALA A 364 16.35 -10.56 -4.15
N LEU A 365 16.91 -11.05 -5.26
CA LEU A 365 17.75 -12.25 -5.26
C LEU A 365 19.00 -12.08 -4.37
N GLU A 366 19.68 -10.95 -4.48
CA GLU A 366 20.89 -10.70 -3.69
C GLU A 366 20.58 -10.50 -2.21
N ILE A 367 19.45 -9.89 -1.84
CA ILE A 367 18.99 -9.80 -0.45
C ILE A 367 18.86 -11.21 0.16
N VAL A 368 18.21 -12.13 -0.54
CA VAL A 368 18.05 -13.51 -0.09
C VAL A 368 19.42 -14.20 0.06
N ARG A 369 20.35 -13.97 -0.87
CA ARG A 369 21.73 -14.51 -0.78
C ARG A 369 22.50 -13.96 0.42
N GLN A 370 22.42 -12.66 0.65
CA GLN A 370 23.10 -12.00 1.78
C GLN A 370 22.50 -12.42 3.13
N ALA A 371 21.21 -12.68 3.19
CA ALA A 371 20.54 -13.20 4.40
C ALA A 371 21.00 -14.64 4.76
N ALA A 372 21.43 -15.43 3.78
CA ALA A 372 21.95 -16.78 3.99
C ALA A 372 23.40 -16.81 4.49
N LEU A 373 24.13 -15.71 4.41
CA LEU A 373 25.50 -15.61 4.92
C LEU A 373 25.47 -15.47 6.45
N LYS A 374 26.11 -16.41 7.14
CA LYS A 374 26.27 -16.30 8.61
C LYS A 374 27.07 -15.05 8.95
N SER A 375 26.57 -14.25 9.87
CA SER A 375 27.19 -13.03 10.40
C SER A 375 28.51 -13.34 11.08
#